data_a4262bb6aad0980ab4ff854c4f6601a9
#
_entry.id   a4262bb6aad0980ab4ff854c4f6601a9
#
_cell.length_a   1.000
_cell.length_b   1.000
_cell.length_c   1.000
_cell.angle_alpha   90.00
_cell.angle_beta   90.00
_cell.angle_gamma   90.00
#
_symmetry.space_group_name_H-M   'P 1'
#
loop_
_entity.id
_entity.type
_entity.pdbx_description
1 polymer ?
#
loop_
_entity_poly.entity_id
_entity_poly.type
_entity_poly.pdbx_seq_one_letter_code
_entity_poly.pdbx_strand_id
1 'polypeptide(L)'
;MRQRKGRGGILVAALLALTLVPAAPASADEWRDKQYWLADYGFDDAWAVSQGEGVKVAVIDTGIDPTHPDLIGAVTGGTDVSGAGDPAGSSGLGDNPSHGTLVATLLAGRGHAPDEPPATPAPKKDGDKDEKKEPAPAKEKKNSEGIIGVAPKAELLAVSAWIGADNPAGIPIEDQIPAAIRWSVDNGAKVINMSLGSSSTSWPESWDDAFLYAEQQDVVVVVAAGNRGVGIVQVGAPATIPGVLTVAGLDRNGEASWDSSSEGISIGVAAPAENLVGGLPGGPARYAGWSGTSGAAPLVAGTAALIRSAYPELSAAEVINRIISTARDAGAPGQDTLYGYGILDAGAALTSDVPSVTANPLGNIADWIRIHRRDASTAPAVDAPVAVEPTAPNLPEPTVPEALAPGTKTDLLPGTLVLGFAGLTLAVASAGTVAVVRARRREAECPASEDVDTGELESSKLS
;
A
#
# COMPACT_ATOMS: atom_id res chain seq x y z
N MET A 1 -68.49 -32.60 -58.90
CA MET A 1 -68.19 -31.33 -59.64
C MET A 1 -67.89 -30.19 -58.66
N ARG A 2 -66.76 -29.53 -58.89
CA ARG A 2 -66.32 -28.21 -58.36
C ARG A 2 -66.02 -28.07 -56.90
N GLN A 3 -64.74 -28.16 -56.66
CA GLN A 3 -64.01 -27.59 -55.51
C GLN A 3 -64.27 -26.07 -55.37
N ARG A 4 -64.38 -25.57 -54.15
CA ARG A 4 -64.06 -24.21 -53.83
C ARG A 4 -63.17 -24.16 -52.62
N LYS A 5 -61.96 -23.63 -52.88
CA LYS A 5 -60.90 -23.39 -51.92
C LYS A 5 -61.34 -22.29 -50.94
N GLY A 6 -61.36 -22.63 -49.65
CA GLY A 6 -61.39 -21.65 -48.57
C GLY A 6 -59.94 -21.24 -48.20
N ARG A 7 -59.65 -19.98 -48.39
CA ARG A 7 -58.41 -19.36 -47.93
C ARG A 7 -58.48 -19.17 -46.44
N GLY A 8 -57.69 -19.96 -45.72
CA GLY A 8 -57.48 -19.76 -44.31
C GLY A 8 -56.64 -18.51 -44.07
N GLY A 9 -57.20 -17.58 -43.31
CA GLY A 9 -56.44 -16.40 -42.82
C GLY A 9 -55.38 -16.84 -41.81
N ILE A 10 -54.12 -16.50 -42.12
CA ILE A 10 -53.02 -16.61 -41.17
C ILE A 10 -53.19 -15.47 -40.19
N LEU A 11 -53.66 -15.76 -38.99
CA LEU A 11 -53.57 -14.86 -37.85
C LEU A 11 -52.09 -14.78 -37.45
N VAL A 12 -51.46 -13.66 -37.76
CA VAL A 12 -50.17 -13.32 -37.22
C VAL A 12 -50.40 -12.91 -35.78
N ALA A 13 -50.26 -13.89 -34.90
CA ALA A 13 -50.08 -13.64 -33.47
C ALA A 13 -48.68 -12.98 -33.31
N ALA A 14 -48.64 -11.65 -33.29
CA ALA A 14 -47.47 -10.93 -32.82
C ALA A 14 -47.33 -11.22 -31.34
N LEU A 15 -46.58 -12.29 -31.01
CA LEU A 15 -46.03 -12.50 -29.66
C LEU A 15 -45.16 -11.26 -29.38
N LEU A 16 -45.62 -10.40 -28.49
CA LEU A 16 -44.77 -9.49 -27.74
C LEU A 16 -43.87 -10.38 -26.90
N ALA A 17 -42.74 -10.79 -27.45
CA ALA A 17 -41.61 -11.25 -26.64
C ALA A 17 -41.12 -10.03 -25.87
N LEU A 18 -41.68 -9.79 -24.67
CA LEU A 18 -41.03 -8.99 -23.68
C LEU A 18 -39.68 -9.72 -23.44
N THR A 19 -38.64 -9.26 -24.10
CA THR A 19 -37.27 -9.58 -23.71
C THR A 19 -37.12 -8.96 -22.33
N LEU A 20 -37.29 -9.79 -21.29
CA LEU A 20 -36.67 -9.58 -20.02
C LEU A 20 -35.16 -9.55 -20.34
N VAL A 21 -34.64 -8.37 -20.64
CA VAL A 21 -33.22 -8.10 -20.53
C VAL A 21 -32.96 -8.35 -19.05
N PRO A 22 -32.21 -9.39 -18.68
CA PRO A 22 -31.78 -9.50 -17.29
C PRO A 22 -31.05 -8.17 -17.03
N ALA A 23 -31.53 -7.40 -16.06
CA ALA A 23 -30.75 -6.29 -15.53
C ALA A 23 -29.38 -6.91 -15.24
N ALA A 24 -28.35 -6.46 -15.96
CA ALA A 24 -26.99 -6.82 -15.59
C ALA A 24 -26.89 -6.55 -14.09
N PRO A 25 -26.37 -7.48 -13.28
CA PRO A 25 -26.11 -7.18 -11.88
C PRO A 25 -25.33 -5.86 -11.92
N ALA A 26 -25.73 -4.88 -11.09
CA ALA A 26 -25.01 -3.65 -10.95
C ALA A 26 -23.55 -4.08 -10.76
N SER A 27 -22.69 -3.77 -11.72
CA SER A 27 -21.28 -4.13 -11.70
C SER A 27 -20.76 -3.51 -10.42
N ALA A 28 -20.38 -4.35 -9.44
CA ALA A 28 -19.60 -3.86 -8.33
C ALA A 28 -18.44 -3.09 -8.96
N ASP A 29 -18.13 -1.91 -8.42
CA ASP A 29 -17.10 -1.05 -8.98
C ASP A 29 -15.80 -1.85 -9.14
N GLU A 30 -15.23 -1.84 -10.34
CA GLU A 30 -14.01 -2.56 -10.69
C GLU A 30 -12.88 -2.32 -9.67
N TRP A 31 -12.80 -1.16 -9.05
CA TRP A 31 -11.78 -0.82 -8.05
C TRP A 31 -12.08 -1.44 -6.69
N ARG A 32 -13.35 -1.49 -6.29
CA ARG A 32 -13.81 -2.17 -5.08
C ARG A 32 -13.51 -3.66 -5.14
N ASP A 33 -13.75 -4.30 -6.27
CA ASP A 33 -13.53 -5.72 -6.49
C ASP A 33 -12.03 -6.11 -6.41
N LYS A 34 -11.14 -5.16 -6.66
CA LYS A 34 -9.68 -5.36 -6.52
C LYS A 34 -9.18 -5.30 -5.09
N GLN A 35 -10.00 -4.90 -4.12
CA GLN A 35 -9.63 -4.76 -2.70
C GLN A 35 -9.63 -6.10 -1.96
N TYR A 36 -8.84 -7.06 -2.45
CA TYR A 36 -8.77 -8.43 -1.93
C TYR A 36 -8.41 -8.51 -0.45
N TRP A 37 -7.62 -7.55 0.06
CA TRP A 37 -7.16 -7.54 1.44
C TRP A 37 -8.27 -7.39 2.45
N LEU A 38 -9.43 -6.86 2.06
CA LEU A 38 -10.56 -6.70 2.98
C LEU A 38 -11.05 -8.06 3.49
N ALA A 39 -11.25 -9.01 2.60
CA ALA A 39 -11.68 -10.36 2.96
C ALA A 39 -10.50 -11.24 3.43
N ASP A 40 -9.36 -11.22 2.70
CA ASP A 40 -8.25 -12.15 2.93
C ASP A 40 -7.52 -11.91 4.27
N TYR A 41 -7.64 -10.70 4.84
CA TYR A 41 -6.96 -10.29 6.08
C TYR A 41 -7.94 -9.93 7.21
N GLY A 42 -9.21 -10.36 7.11
CA GLY A 42 -10.18 -10.32 8.20
C GLY A 42 -10.78 -8.94 8.50
N PHE A 43 -10.72 -7.98 7.57
CA PHE A 43 -11.32 -6.66 7.80
C PHE A 43 -12.84 -6.69 7.85
N ASP A 44 -13.49 -7.58 7.09
CA ASP A 44 -14.94 -7.77 7.15
C ASP A 44 -15.38 -8.19 8.56
N ASP A 45 -14.64 -9.09 9.21
CA ASP A 45 -14.88 -9.53 10.58
C ASP A 45 -14.57 -8.42 11.59
N ALA A 46 -13.48 -7.67 11.37
CA ALA A 46 -13.10 -6.54 12.20
C ALA A 46 -14.17 -5.44 12.20
N TRP A 47 -14.79 -5.16 11.05
CA TRP A 47 -15.86 -4.18 10.92
C TRP A 47 -17.16 -4.55 11.62
N ALA A 48 -17.38 -5.82 11.93
CA ALA A 48 -18.48 -6.22 12.79
C ALA A 48 -18.30 -5.70 14.24
N VAL A 49 -17.06 -5.38 14.65
CA VAL A 49 -16.73 -4.85 15.98
C VAL A 49 -16.57 -3.34 15.94
N SER A 50 -15.79 -2.79 14.99
CA SER A 50 -15.49 -1.36 14.86
C SER A 50 -15.15 -0.99 13.43
N GLN A 51 -15.44 0.25 13.04
CA GLN A 51 -15.00 0.87 11.79
C GLN A 51 -14.06 2.07 12.01
N GLY A 52 -13.58 2.27 13.24
CA GLY A 52 -12.61 3.31 13.59
C GLY A 52 -13.24 4.63 14.05
N GLU A 53 -14.51 4.64 14.44
CA GLU A 53 -15.22 5.84 14.89
C GLU A 53 -14.51 6.52 16.05
N GLY A 54 -14.38 7.87 15.97
CA GLY A 54 -13.83 8.71 17.03
C GLY A 54 -12.31 8.63 17.17
N VAL A 55 -11.62 7.92 16.29
CA VAL A 55 -10.15 7.81 16.30
C VAL A 55 -9.54 8.70 15.23
N LYS A 56 -8.63 9.59 15.64
CA LYS A 56 -7.81 10.38 14.73
C LYS A 56 -6.54 9.62 14.36
N VAL A 57 -6.30 9.51 13.07
CA VAL A 57 -5.07 8.93 12.49
C VAL A 57 -4.33 10.02 11.73
N ALA A 58 -3.12 10.35 12.13
CA ALA A 58 -2.28 11.23 11.34
C ALA A 58 -1.58 10.45 10.24
N VAL A 59 -1.63 10.96 9.02
CA VAL A 59 -0.89 10.44 7.87
C VAL A 59 0.22 11.44 7.57
N ILE A 60 1.45 11.11 7.98
CA ILE A 60 2.66 11.88 7.66
C ILE A 60 3.18 11.38 6.32
N ASP A 61 2.92 12.16 5.28
CA ASP A 61 3.17 11.76 3.89
C ASP A 61 3.33 13.00 2.99
N THR A 62 3.19 12.86 1.69
CA THR A 62 3.32 13.96 0.73
C THR A 62 2.16 14.95 0.72
N GLY A 63 1.07 14.69 1.44
CA GLY A 63 -0.17 15.46 1.45
C GLY A 63 -1.36 14.64 0.93
N ILE A 64 -2.57 15.04 1.30
CA ILE A 64 -3.81 14.31 0.99
C ILE A 64 -4.77 15.24 0.26
N ASP A 65 -5.28 14.83 -0.89
CA ASP A 65 -6.39 15.53 -1.56
C ASP A 65 -7.73 15.20 -0.86
N PRO A 66 -8.29 16.08 -0.02
CA PRO A 66 -9.53 15.84 0.70
C PRO A 66 -10.76 15.92 -0.20
N THR A 67 -10.58 16.37 -1.46
CA THR A 67 -11.68 16.49 -2.44
C THR A 67 -11.89 15.23 -3.24
N HIS A 68 -11.00 14.21 -3.08
CA HIS A 68 -11.22 12.90 -3.68
C HIS A 68 -12.56 12.32 -3.20
N PRO A 69 -13.44 11.81 -4.08
CA PRO A 69 -14.78 11.35 -3.71
C PRO A 69 -14.81 10.39 -2.52
N ASP A 70 -13.84 9.46 -2.45
CA ASP A 70 -13.76 8.50 -1.36
C ASP A 70 -13.23 9.08 -0.04
N LEU A 71 -12.69 10.30 -0.04
CA LEU A 71 -12.15 10.95 1.16
C LEU A 71 -13.03 12.08 1.68
N ILE A 72 -14.17 12.34 1.03
CA ILE A 72 -15.10 13.39 1.47
C ILE A 72 -15.51 13.17 2.93
N GLY A 73 -15.16 14.15 3.78
CA GLY A 73 -15.41 14.13 5.22
C GLY A 73 -14.50 13.19 6.03
N ALA A 74 -13.52 12.50 5.42
CA ALA A 74 -12.55 11.68 6.14
C ALA A 74 -11.42 12.55 6.71
N VAL A 75 -10.93 13.53 5.97
CA VAL A 75 -9.87 14.46 6.44
C VAL A 75 -10.52 15.57 7.27
N THR A 76 -10.18 15.63 8.57
CA THR A 76 -10.77 16.58 9.52
C THR A 76 -9.81 17.67 9.97
N GLY A 77 -8.53 17.58 9.58
CA GLY A 77 -7.51 18.57 9.87
C GLY A 77 -6.22 18.28 9.12
N GLY A 78 -5.29 19.21 9.16
CA GLY A 78 -3.99 19.00 8.54
C GLY A 78 -3.03 20.16 8.71
N THR A 79 -1.78 19.92 8.32
CA THR A 79 -0.71 20.93 8.33
C THR A 79 0.34 20.58 7.26
N ASP A 80 1.10 21.59 6.86
CA ASP A 80 2.33 21.41 6.10
C ASP A 80 3.55 21.69 6.99
N VAL A 81 4.46 20.73 7.06
CA VAL A 81 5.72 20.87 7.82
C VAL A 81 6.91 21.15 6.91
N SER A 82 6.70 21.09 5.59
CA SER A 82 7.75 21.35 4.60
C SER A 82 8.02 22.82 4.38
N GLY A 83 7.05 23.69 4.66
CA GLY A 83 7.07 25.11 4.32
C GLY A 83 6.90 25.41 2.83
N ALA A 84 6.70 24.38 1.99
CA ALA A 84 6.55 24.49 0.54
C ALA A 84 5.14 24.13 0.05
N GLY A 85 4.26 23.62 0.96
CA GLY A 85 2.95 23.11 0.65
C GLY A 85 1.80 24.01 1.04
N ASP A 86 0.60 23.46 0.90
CA ASP A 86 -0.62 24.07 1.40
C ASP A 86 -0.68 23.95 2.94
N PRO A 87 -1.01 25.03 3.67
CA PRO A 87 -1.01 25.01 5.14
C PRO A 87 -1.93 23.96 5.79
N ALA A 88 -2.90 23.43 5.05
CA ALA A 88 -3.80 22.37 5.53
C ALA A 88 -3.32 20.95 5.16
N GLY A 89 -2.12 20.81 4.55
CA GLY A 89 -1.61 19.52 4.09
C GLY A 89 -2.42 18.90 2.94
N SER A 90 -3.22 19.72 2.24
CA SER A 90 -4.20 19.27 1.24
C SER A 90 -3.62 19.11 -0.16
N SER A 91 -2.36 19.42 -0.37
CA SER A 91 -1.67 19.34 -1.67
C SER A 91 -0.52 18.36 -1.61
N GLY A 92 -0.40 17.53 -2.64
CA GLY A 92 0.71 16.61 -2.77
C GLY A 92 2.03 17.31 -3.09
N LEU A 93 3.11 16.88 -2.44
CA LEU A 93 4.46 17.47 -2.47
C LEU A 93 5.52 16.43 -2.89
N GLY A 94 6.72 16.93 -3.20
CA GLY A 94 7.89 16.10 -3.47
C GLY A 94 7.82 15.34 -4.78
N ASP A 95 8.58 14.25 -4.87
CA ASP A 95 8.74 13.47 -6.11
C ASP A 95 7.51 12.66 -6.49
N ASN A 96 6.70 12.27 -5.50
CA ASN A 96 5.46 11.52 -5.73
C ASN A 96 4.26 12.19 -5.05
N PRO A 97 3.72 13.27 -5.61
CA PRO A 97 2.66 14.07 -4.99
C PRO A 97 1.33 13.34 -4.84
N SER A 98 1.16 12.17 -5.45
CA SER A 98 -0.06 11.36 -5.31
C SER A 98 -0.02 10.40 -4.12
N HIS A 99 1.14 10.19 -3.52
CA HIS A 99 1.39 9.11 -2.58
C HIS A 99 0.53 9.21 -1.31
N GLY A 100 0.43 10.37 -0.69
CA GLY A 100 -0.38 10.54 0.53
C GLY A 100 -1.88 10.30 0.29
N THR A 101 -2.41 10.64 -0.89
CA THR A 101 -3.81 10.35 -1.24
C THR A 101 -4.04 8.84 -1.46
N LEU A 102 -3.09 8.13 -2.11
CA LEU A 102 -3.12 6.67 -2.22
C LEU A 102 -3.17 6.00 -0.84
N VAL A 103 -2.29 6.42 0.08
CA VAL A 103 -2.22 5.94 1.46
C VAL A 103 -3.52 6.23 2.23
N ALA A 104 -4.02 7.46 2.15
CA ALA A 104 -5.22 7.89 2.85
C ALA A 104 -6.48 7.10 2.45
N THR A 105 -6.62 6.79 1.17
CA THR A 105 -7.77 6.00 0.68
C THR A 105 -7.72 4.56 1.16
N LEU A 106 -6.55 3.92 1.26
CA LEU A 106 -6.39 2.60 1.85
C LEU A 106 -6.73 2.58 3.35
N LEU A 107 -6.40 3.67 4.06
CA LEU A 107 -6.65 3.75 5.49
C LEU A 107 -8.11 4.05 5.79
N ALA A 108 -8.69 5.12 5.25
CA ALA A 108 -9.99 5.63 5.65
C ALA A 108 -10.89 6.09 4.49
N GLY A 109 -10.69 5.54 3.30
CA GLY A 109 -11.62 5.75 2.18
C GLY A 109 -13.04 5.36 2.57
N ARG A 110 -14.02 6.14 2.16
CA ARG A 110 -15.43 5.93 2.50
C ARG A 110 -16.26 5.41 1.32
N GLY A 111 -15.59 5.27 0.17
CA GLY A 111 -16.28 5.07 -1.10
C GLY A 111 -17.20 6.25 -1.43
N HIS A 112 -17.89 6.16 -2.54
CA HIS A 112 -18.87 7.17 -2.95
C HIS A 112 -20.11 6.51 -3.56
N ALA A 113 -21.19 7.30 -3.70
CA ALA A 113 -22.38 6.85 -4.39
C ALA A 113 -22.13 6.86 -5.91
N PRO A 114 -22.75 5.95 -6.68
CA PRO A 114 -22.69 5.98 -8.13
C PRO A 114 -23.10 7.33 -8.70
N ASP A 115 -22.40 7.78 -9.74
CA ASP A 115 -22.81 8.96 -10.49
C ASP A 115 -24.23 8.76 -11.06
N GLU A 116 -25.15 9.68 -10.76
CA GLU A 116 -26.46 9.63 -11.41
C GLU A 116 -26.29 9.89 -12.91
N PRO A 117 -26.76 8.99 -13.78
CA PRO A 117 -26.90 9.35 -15.18
C PRO A 117 -27.76 10.62 -15.26
N PRO A 118 -27.41 11.58 -16.13
CA PRO A 118 -28.19 12.81 -16.27
C PRO A 118 -29.66 12.47 -16.41
N ALA A 119 -30.52 13.03 -15.54
CA ALA A 119 -31.93 12.74 -15.49
C ALA A 119 -32.51 12.95 -16.90
N THR A 120 -32.90 11.86 -17.57
CA THR A 120 -33.62 11.97 -18.84
C THR A 120 -34.89 12.71 -18.53
N PRO A 121 -35.17 13.89 -19.15
CA PRO A 121 -36.38 14.60 -18.87
C PRO A 121 -37.56 13.67 -19.17
N ALA A 122 -38.37 13.37 -18.17
CA ALA A 122 -39.58 12.58 -18.38
C ALA A 122 -40.42 13.28 -19.43
N PRO A 123 -40.96 12.55 -20.45
CA PRO A 123 -41.83 13.14 -21.45
C PRO A 123 -43.02 13.79 -20.72
N LYS A 124 -43.17 15.10 -20.85
CA LYS A 124 -44.32 15.83 -20.30
C LYS A 124 -45.58 15.21 -20.91
N LYS A 125 -46.36 14.52 -20.08
CA LYS A 125 -47.71 14.13 -20.44
C LYS A 125 -48.56 15.42 -20.33
N ASP A 126 -49.04 15.90 -21.44
CA ASP A 126 -50.04 16.99 -21.48
C ASP A 126 -51.28 16.52 -20.71
N GLY A 127 -51.56 17.12 -19.56
CA GLY A 127 -52.85 16.98 -18.89
C GLY A 127 -52.86 16.70 -17.39
N ASP A 128 -51.73 16.60 -16.68
CA ASP A 128 -51.75 16.39 -15.24
C ASP A 128 -51.80 17.72 -14.46
N LYS A 129 -52.89 17.86 -13.70
CA LYS A 129 -53.09 18.94 -12.74
C LYS A 129 -52.11 18.78 -11.59
N ASP A 130 -51.49 19.88 -11.17
CA ASP A 130 -50.54 20.00 -10.07
C ASP A 130 -51.06 19.37 -8.76
N GLU A 131 -50.90 18.07 -8.56
CA GLU A 131 -50.86 17.51 -7.24
C GLU A 131 -49.41 17.59 -6.76
N LYS A 132 -49.16 18.46 -5.76
CA LYS A 132 -47.90 18.48 -5.00
C LYS A 132 -47.74 17.14 -4.32
N LYS A 133 -47.14 16.17 -5.01
CA LYS A 133 -46.55 14.99 -4.37
C LYS A 133 -45.33 15.50 -3.60
N GLU A 134 -45.35 15.40 -2.26
CA GLU A 134 -44.14 15.49 -1.44
C GLU A 134 -43.09 14.52 -2.01
N PRO A 135 -41.85 14.97 -2.20
CA PRO A 135 -40.80 14.09 -2.66
C PRO A 135 -40.66 12.95 -1.63
N ALA A 136 -40.75 11.71 -2.12
CA ALA A 136 -40.48 10.56 -1.31
C ALA A 136 -39.09 10.73 -0.67
N PRO A 137 -38.90 10.34 0.62
CA PRO A 137 -37.59 10.45 1.24
C PRO A 137 -36.55 9.75 0.36
N ALA A 138 -35.52 10.50 -0.01
CA ALA A 138 -34.42 9.97 -0.81
C ALA A 138 -33.87 8.75 -0.07
N LYS A 139 -33.94 7.58 -0.70
CA LYS A 139 -33.23 6.41 -0.18
C LYS A 139 -31.77 6.81 -0.09
N GLU A 140 -31.17 6.69 1.10
CA GLU A 140 -29.73 6.87 1.26
C GLU A 140 -29.03 6.00 0.22
N LYS A 141 -28.36 6.64 -0.73
CA LYS A 141 -27.53 5.95 -1.70
C LYS A 141 -26.33 5.40 -0.93
N LYS A 142 -26.22 4.09 -0.90
CA LYS A 142 -25.04 3.46 -0.30
C LYS A 142 -23.79 3.83 -1.10
N ASN A 143 -22.69 4.13 -0.41
CA ASN A 143 -21.38 4.35 -1.02
C ASN A 143 -20.86 3.00 -1.57
N SER A 144 -21.34 2.62 -2.75
CA SER A 144 -21.07 1.31 -3.36
C SER A 144 -19.93 1.33 -4.35
N GLU A 145 -19.45 2.50 -4.74
CA GLU A 145 -18.33 2.70 -5.66
C GLU A 145 -17.10 3.24 -4.97
N GLY A 146 -15.96 3.12 -5.64
CA GLY A 146 -14.67 3.59 -5.17
C GLY A 146 -14.05 2.71 -4.10
N ILE A 147 -13.02 3.23 -3.46
CA ILE A 147 -12.21 2.52 -2.46
C ILE A 147 -12.80 2.70 -1.08
N ILE A 148 -12.95 1.59 -0.35
CA ILE A 148 -13.22 1.63 1.07
C ILE A 148 -11.92 1.36 1.84
N GLY A 149 -11.55 2.25 2.74
CA GLY A 149 -10.40 2.07 3.61
C GLY A 149 -10.68 1.07 4.73
N VAL A 150 -9.63 0.56 5.32
CA VAL A 150 -9.73 -0.46 6.37
C VAL A 150 -10.31 0.09 7.69
N ALA A 151 -10.23 1.40 7.92
CA ALA A 151 -10.89 2.09 9.02
C ALA A 151 -11.77 3.25 8.48
N PRO A 152 -12.91 2.94 7.79
CA PRO A 152 -13.63 3.91 6.96
C PRO A 152 -14.33 5.03 7.77
N LYS A 153 -14.41 4.90 9.08
CA LYS A 153 -14.98 5.93 9.96
C LYS A 153 -13.93 6.62 10.83
N ALA A 154 -12.65 6.30 10.68
CA ALA A 154 -11.58 7.06 11.28
C ALA A 154 -11.52 8.49 10.72
N GLU A 155 -10.97 9.40 11.50
CA GLU A 155 -10.70 10.77 11.13
C GLU A 155 -9.23 10.90 10.72
N LEU A 156 -8.96 11.47 9.55
CA LEU A 156 -7.60 11.68 9.09
C LEU A 156 -7.09 13.08 9.40
N LEU A 157 -5.85 13.16 9.86
CA LEU A 157 -5.05 14.38 9.91
C LEU A 157 -4.01 14.32 8.80
N ALA A 158 -4.11 15.22 7.82
CA ALA A 158 -3.18 15.31 6.70
C ALA A 158 -1.93 16.09 7.12
N VAL A 159 -0.78 15.44 7.21
CA VAL A 159 0.49 16.09 7.58
C VAL A 159 1.44 15.98 6.40
N SER A 160 1.52 17.06 5.61
CA SER A 160 2.37 17.05 4.42
C SER A 160 3.82 17.37 4.75
N ALA A 161 4.71 16.52 4.23
CA ALA A 161 6.15 16.66 4.28
C ALA A 161 6.74 16.56 2.86
N TRP A 162 7.86 17.22 2.64
CA TRP A 162 8.58 17.12 1.37
C TRP A 162 9.46 15.89 1.38
N ILE A 163 9.07 14.87 0.61
CA ILE A 163 9.75 13.58 0.53
C ILE A 163 10.35 13.42 -0.87
N GLY A 164 11.60 12.97 -0.93
CA GLY A 164 12.34 12.76 -2.17
C GLY A 164 13.39 13.83 -2.40
N ALA A 165 13.26 14.65 -3.46
CA ALA A 165 14.20 15.69 -3.84
C ALA A 165 14.36 16.78 -2.78
N ASP A 166 15.33 17.70 -3.02
CA ASP A 166 15.59 18.84 -2.15
C ASP A 166 14.33 19.71 -1.97
N ASN A 167 13.99 19.99 -0.72
CA ASN A 167 12.86 20.85 -0.38
C ASN A 167 13.12 22.30 -0.81
N PRO A 168 12.29 22.91 -1.68
CA PRO A 168 12.49 24.29 -2.15
C PRO A 168 12.38 25.33 -1.03
N ALA A 169 11.72 25.03 0.09
CA ALA A 169 11.69 25.89 1.26
C ALA A 169 12.93 25.76 2.16
N GLY A 170 13.83 24.82 1.86
CA GLY A 170 15.09 24.63 2.58
C GLY A 170 14.95 23.98 3.94
N ILE A 171 13.76 23.47 4.33
CA ILE A 171 13.55 22.73 5.57
C ILE A 171 13.92 21.26 5.33
N PRO A 172 14.97 20.72 5.95
CA PRO A 172 15.38 19.34 5.74
C PRO A 172 14.40 18.34 6.36
N ILE A 173 14.40 17.09 5.87
CA ILE A 173 13.49 16.06 6.37
C ILE A 173 13.71 15.75 7.86
N GLU A 174 14.94 15.94 8.34
CA GLU A 174 15.33 15.78 9.74
C GLU A 174 14.61 16.73 10.69
N ASP A 175 14.18 17.89 10.20
CA ASP A 175 13.38 18.87 10.96
C ASP A 175 11.88 18.69 10.72
N GLN A 176 11.48 18.25 9.52
CA GLN A 176 10.09 18.02 9.17
C GLN A 176 9.47 16.86 9.98
N ILE A 177 10.19 15.75 10.14
CA ILE A 177 9.65 14.56 10.85
C ILE A 177 9.32 14.85 12.31
N PRO A 178 10.21 15.43 13.15
CA PRO A 178 9.85 15.76 14.52
C PRO A 178 8.72 16.79 14.62
N ALA A 179 8.65 17.77 13.72
CA ALA A 179 7.56 18.74 13.65
C ALA A 179 6.22 18.05 13.34
N ALA A 180 6.22 17.13 12.36
CA ALA A 180 5.05 16.37 11.97
C ALA A 180 4.51 15.49 13.10
N ILE A 181 5.39 14.78 13.81
CA ILE A 181 5.00 13.92 14.93
C ILE A 181 4.40 14.76 16.07
N ARG A 182 5.09 15.83 16.48
CA ARG A 182 4.57 16.72 17.57
C ARG A 182 3.22 17.31 17.19
N TRP A 183 3.09 17.85 15.99
CA TRP A 183 1.81 18.41 15.54
C TRP A 183 0.70 17.35 15.54
N SER A 184 0.99 16.14 15.09
CA SER A 184 0.02 15.04 15.06
C SER A 184 -0.48 14.70 16.48
N VAL A 185 0.44 14.56 17.44
CA VAL A 185 0.12 14.29 18.84
C VAL A 185 -0.71 15.43 19.46
N ASP A 186 -0.29 16.68 19.25
CA ASP A 186 -0.94 17.88 19.78
C ASP A 186 -2.37 18.06 19.23
N ASN A 187 -2.65 17.53 18.01
CA ASN A 187 -3.97 17.54 17.39
C ASN A 187 -4.81 16.29 17.68
N GLY A 188 -4.33 15.45 18.61
CA GLY A 188 -5.07 14.34 19.18
C GLY A 188 -5.03 13.05 18.37
N ALA A 189 -4.04 12.88 17.51
CA ALA A 189 -3.80 11.59 16.86
C ALA A 189 -3.58 10.49 17.91
N LYS A 190 -4.25 9.36 17.73
CA LYS A 190 -4.05 8.13 18.51
C LYS A 190 -3.21 7.11 17.76
N VAL A 191 -3.12 7.30 16.46
CA VAL A 191 -2.27 6.51 15.56
C VAL A 191 -1.57 7.48 14.60
N ILE A 192 -0.31 7.25 14.32
CA ILE A 192 0.46 7.94 13.29
C ILE A 192 0.87 6.91 12.24
N ASN A 193 0.53 7.14 10.98
CA ASN A 193 1.00 6.36 9.85
C ASN A 193 2.12 7.12 9.14
N MET A 194 3.26 6.46 8.95
CA MET A 194 4.42 6.98 8.21
C MET A 194 4.76 6.00 7.08
N SER A 195 4.20 6.27 5.90
CA SER A 195 4.50 5.48 4.69
C SER A 195 5.78 5.96 4.01
N LEU A 196 6.83 6.14 4.78
CA LEU A 196 8.13 6.63 4.37
C LEU A 196 9.25 5.86 5.07
N GLY A 197 10.45 5.93 4.53
CA GLY A 197 11.62 5.27 5.09
C GLY A 197 12.91 5.83 4.48
N SER A 198 14.04 5.36 4.98
CA SER A 198 15.36 5.71 4.50
C SER A 198 16.22 4.46 4.29
N SER A 199 17.38 4.62 3.66
CA SER A 199 18.39 3.56 3.56
C SER A 199 19.32 3.50 4.78
N SER A 200 19.22 4.47 5.71
CA SER A 200 20.01 4.50 6.95
C SER A 200 19.27 3.78 8.06
N THR A 201 19.98 2.89 8.77
CA THR A 201 19.45 2.24 9.96
C THR A 201 19.51 3.14 11.20
N SER A 202 20.27 4.25 11.13
CA SER A 202 20.39 5.25 12.19
C SER A 202 19.49 6.43 11.90
N TRP A 203 18.99 7.07 12.95
CA TRP A 203 18.20 8.31 12.87
C TRP A 203 18.90 9.48 13.54
N PRO A 204 18.59 10.72 13.15
CA PRO A 204 19.11 11.92 13.78
C PRO A 204 18.67 12.03 15.23
N GLU A 205 19.54 12.57 16.08
CA GLU A 205 19.21 12.80 17.51
C GLU A 205 18.02 13.77 17.70
N SER A 206 17.81 14.67 16.74
CA SER A 206 16.64 15.58 16.72
C SER A 206 15.30 14.84 16.70
N TRP A 207 15.26 13.56 16.31
CA TRP A 207 14.03 12.76 16.30
C TRP A 207 13.69 12.14 17.66
N ASP A 208 14.68 11.93 18.52
CA ASP A 208 14.53 11.25 19.81
C ASP A 208 13.38 11.81 20.64
N ASP A 209 13.39 13.12 20.85
CA ASP A 209 12.37 13.81 21.66
C ASP A 209 10.96 13.74 21.04
N ALA A 210 10.82 13.69 19.72
CA ALA A 210 9.52 13.64 19.07
C ALA A 210 8.89 12.23 19.17
N PHE A 211 9.69 11.18 18.96
CA PHE A 211 9.23 9.81 19.14
C PHE A 211 8.97 9.48 20.60
N LEU A 212 9.83 9.96 21.51
CA LEU A 212 9.60 9.86 22.95
C LEU A 212 8.30 10.58 23.38
N TYR A 213 8.02 11.74 22.80
CA TYR A 213 6.78 12.47 23.05
C TYR A 213 5.56 11.66 22.58
N ALA A 214 5.60 11.07 21.38
CA ALA A 214 4.54 10.21 20.90
C ALA A 214 4.31 8.99 21.81
N GLU A 215 5.39 8.34 22.28
CA GLU A 215 5.32 7.24 23.25
C GLU A 215 4.67 7.68 24.58
N GLN A 216 5.09 8.82 25.13
CA GLN A 216 4.56 9.36 26.39
C GLN A 216 3.09 9.79 26.30
N GLN A 217 2.62 10.19 25.10
CA GLN A 217 1.23 10.55 24.83
C GLN A 217 0.38 9.35 24.37
N ASP A 218 0.92 8.14 24.51
CA ASP A 218 0.21 6.90 24.23
C ASP A 218 -0.26 6.80 22.75
N VAL A 219 0.59 7.19 21.80
CA VAL A 219 0.30 7.16 20.37
C VAL A 219 0.98 5.95 19.71
N VAL A 220 0.22 5.19 18.94
CA VAL A 220 0.77 4.09 18.11
C VAL A 220 1.42 4.68 16.87
N VAL A 221 2.72 4.46 16.68
CA VAL A 221 3.43 4.87 15.47
C VAL A 221 3.65 3.66 14.57
N VAL A 222 3.10 3.70 13.35
CA VAL A 222 3.17 2.64 12.34
C VAL A 222 4.02 3.14 11.18
N VAL A 223 5.03 2.36 10.78
CA VAL A 223 6.00 2.77 9.75
C VAL A 223 6.21 1.66 8.73
N ALA A 224 6.31 2.05 7.46
CA ALA A 224 6.67 1.15 6.36
C ALA A 224 8.12 0.67 6.48
N ALA A 225 8.37 -0.63 6.22
CA ALA A 225 9.72 -1.21 6.31
C ALA A 225 10.68 -0.73 5.22
N GLY A 226 10.15 -0.24 4.09
CA GLY A 226 10.91 0.10 2.88
C GLY A 226 10.78 -0.96 1.80
N ASN A 227 11.31 -0.68 0.61
CA ASN A 227 11.11 -1.50 -0.59
C ASN A 227 12.45 -1.81 -1.27
N ARG A 228 12.80 -3.08 -1.46
CA ARG A 228 14.03 -3.48 -2.18
C ARG A 228 14.04 -3.02 -3.63
N GLY A 229 12.87 -3.02 -4.28
CA GLY A 229 12.72 -2.60 -5.67
C GLY A 229 13.18 -1.16 -5.97
N VAL A 230 13.22 -0.29 -4.93
CA VAL A 230 13.78 1.06 -5.02
C VAL A 230 15.13 1.20 -4.31
N GLY A 231 15.79 0.08 -3.99
CA GLY A 231 17.15 0.07 -3.43
C GLY A 231 17.24 0.06 -1.90
N ILE A 232 16.12 0.02 -1.17
CA ILE A 232 16.13 -0.09 0.30
C ILE A 232 16.10 -1.58 0.66
N VAL A 233 17.27 -2.19 0.78
CA VAL A 233 17.40 -3.64 1.03
C VAL A 233 17.10 -3.99 2.48
N GLN A 234 17.57 -3.17 3.42
CA GLN A 234 17.36 -3.34 4.85
C GLN A 234 16.43 -2.27 5.38
N VAL A 235 15.68 -2.60 6.43
CA VAL A 235 14.83 -1.64 7.12
C VAL A 235 15.67 -0.48 7.62
N GLY A 236 15.25 0.74 7.25
CA GLY A 236 15.89 1.98 7.66
C GLY A 236 15.02 2.81 8.61
N ALA A 237 15.58 3.89 9.14
CA ALA A 237 14.83 4.81 9.98
C ALA A 237 13.70 5.53 9.19
N PRO A 238 12.56 5.80 9.83
CA PRO A 238 12.24 5.64 11.27
C PRO A 238 11.77 4.24 11.70
N ALA A 239 11.68 3.27 10.80
CA ALA A 239 11.21 1.91 11.09
C ALA A 239 12.17 1.08 11.99
N THR A 240 13.38 1.59 12.25
CA THR A 240 14.33 1.00 13.19
C THR A 240 14.22 1.55 14.62
N ILE A 241 13.39 2.56 14.84
CA ILE A 241 13.23 3.18 16.17
C ILE A 241 12.47 2.22 17.09
N PRO A 242 13.01 1.91 18.30
CA PRO A 242 12.35 1.03 19.25
C PRO A 242 10.95 1.54 19.64
N GLY A 243 9.98 0.63 19.71
CA GLY A 243 8.61 0.94 20.04
C GLY A 243 7.71 1.27 18.84
N VAL A 244 8.28 1.47 17.66
CA VAL A 244 7.55 1.68 16.41
C VAL A 244 7.05 0.34 15.86
N LEU A 245 5.82 0.29 15.36
CA LEU A 245 5.28 -0.88 14.68
C LEU A 245 5.67 -0.85 13.19
N THR A 246 6.73 -1.54 12.87
CA THR A 246 7.26 -1.63 11.49
C THR A 246 6.52 -2.68 10.69
N VAL A 247 6.10 -2.32 9.48
CA VAL A 247 5.26 -3.15 8.62
C VAL A 247 6.02 -3.59 7.37
N ALA A 248 6.20 -4.91 7.23
CA ALA A 248 6.73 -5.56 6.04
C ALA A 248 5.64 -5.77 4.97
N GLY A 249 6.06 -6.00 3.73
CA GLY A 249 5.19 -6.18 2.59
C GLY A 249 5.04 -7.62 2.15
N LEU A 250 3.80 -8.02 1.84
CA LEU A 250 3.46 -9.31 1.26
C LEU A 250 3.03 -9.16 -0.20
N ASP A 251 3.32 -10.19 -0.99
CA ASP A 251 2.75 -10.37 -2.32
C ASP A 251 1.27 -10.78 -2.25
N ARG A 252 0.66 -11.01 -3.42
CA ARG A 252 -0.76 -11.43 -3.52
C ARG A 252 -1.02 -12.83 -2.94
N ASN A 253 0.00 -13.67 -2.78
CA ASN A 253 -0.11 -15.03 -2.23
C ASN A 253 0.11 -15.07 -0.72
N GLY A 254 0.43 -13.94 -0.09
CA GLY A 254 0.78 -13.86 1.33
C GLY A 254 2.22 -14.25 1.63
N GLU A 255 3.08 -14.29 0.62
CA GLU A 255 4.52 -14.50 0.79
C GLU A 255 5.24 -13.14 0.91
N ALA A 256 6.36 -13.11 1.65
CA ALA A 256 7.15 -11.90 1.79
C ALA A 256 7.60 -11.39 0.42
N SER A 257 7.19 -10.17 0.06
CA SER A 257 7.50 -9.61 -1.25
C SER A 257 8.99 -9.31 -1.37
N TRP A 258 9.59 -9.74 -2.48
CA TRP A 258 10.97 -9.41 -2.77
C TRP A 258 11.15 -7.94 -3.13
N ASP A 259 10.27 -7.39 -3.96
CA ASP A 259 10.41 -6.02 -4.46
C ASP A 259 9.77 -4.99 -3.50
N SER A 260 8.62 -5.34 -2.93
CA SER A 260 7.79 -4.43 -2.13
C SER A 260 8.01 -4.59 -0.62
N SER A 261 9.14 -5.13 -0.18
CA SER A 261 9.52 -5.18 1.24
C SER A 261 11.02 -5.12 1.43
N SER A 262 11.47 -4.43 2.48
CA SER A 262 12.81 -4.57 3.04
C SER A 262 12.81 -5.69 4.07
N GLU A 263 13.99 -6.07 4.54
CA GLU A 263 14.20 -7.09 5.57
C GLU A 263 14.87 -6.47 6.79
N GLY A 264 14.47 -6.89 8.00
CA GLY A 264 15.10 -6.39 9.23
C GLY A 264 14.46 -6.91 10.51
N ILE A 265 15.25 -6.89 11.60
CA ILE A 265 14.84 -7.36 12.93
C ILE A 265 13.78 -6.49 13.61
N SER A 266 13.56 -5.27 13.13
CA SER A 266 12.57 -4.35 13.67
C SER A 266 11.17 -4.58 13.12
N ILE A 267 11.00 -5.47 12.13
CA ILE A 267 9.67 -5.78 11.59
C ILE A 267 8.80 -6.37 12.70
N GLY A 268 7.63 -5.75 12.91
CA GLY A 268 6.62 -6.21 13.86
C GLY A 268 5.59 -7.13 13.21
N VAL A 269 5.11 -6.78 12.00
CA VAL A 269 4.06 -7.52 11.30
C VAL A 269 4.19 -7.34 9.80
N ALA A 270 3.70 -8.29 9.02
CA ALA A 270 3.62 -8.20 7.57
C ALA A 270 2.17 -8.03 7.09
N ALA A 271 1.97 -7.20 6.06
CA ALA A 271 0.65 -6.93 5.49
C ALA A 271 0.72 -6.80 3.96
N PRO A 272 -0.41 -6.87 3.22
CA PRO A 272 -0.43 -6.74 1.77
C PRO A 272 0.30 -5.49 1.26
N ALA A 273 1.21 -5.69 0.30
CA ALA A 273 2.00 -4.63 -0.31
C ALA A 273 1.97 -4.65 -1.84
N GLU A 274 1.35 -5.65 -2.45
CA GLU A 274 1.28 -5.77 -3.91
C GLU A 274 -0.14 -5.83 -4.43
N ASN A 275 -0.29 -5.40 -5.69
CA ASN A 275 -1.61 -5.34 -6.34
C ASN A 275 -2.65 -4.54 -5.53
N LEU A 276 -2.20 -3.53 -4.82
CA LEU A 276 -3.07 -2.60 -4.10
C LEU A 276 -3.69 -1.60 -5.07
N VAL A 277 -4.84 -1.06 -4.69
CA VAL A 277 -5.48 0.03 -5.42
C VAL A 277 -5.71 1.21 -4.48
N GLY A 278 -5.59 2.43 -5.01
CA GLY A 278 -5.75 3.66 -4.22
C GLY A 278 -6.24 4.82 -5.05
N GLY A 279 -6.80 5.84 -4.41
CA GLY A 279 -7.26 7.07 -5.03
C GLY A 279 -6.12 7.99 -5.43
N LEU A 280 -6.24 8.63 -6.58
CA LEU A 280 -5.31 9.64 -7.08
C LEU A 280 -5.89 11.05 -6.93
N PRO A 281 -5.09 12.06 -6.58
CA PRO A 281 -5.55 13.43 -6.49
C PRO A 281 -5.92 14.02 -7.87
N GLY A 282 -6.63 15.16 -7.85
CA GLY A 282 -6.85 16.03 -9.02
C GLY A 282 -7.98 15.62 -9.94
N GLY A 283 -9.13 15.25 -9.40
CA GLY A 283 -10.35 15.09 -10.19
C GLY A 283 -11.30 14.00 -9.67
N PRO A 284 -12.45 13.84 -10.33
CA PRO A 284 -13.45 12.87 -9.91
C PRO A 284 -12.90 11.45 -10.08
N ALA A 285 -13.09 10.60 -9.07
CA ALA A 285 -12.94 9.15 -9.08
C ALA A 285 -11.72 8.62 -9.91
N ARG A 286 -10.51 9.11 -9.60
CA ARG A 286 -9.27 8.63 -10.23
C ARG A 286 -8.59 7.62 -9.33
N TYR A 287 -8.16 6.50 -9.89
CA TYR A 287 -7.54 5.41 -9.15
C TYR A 287 -6.31 4.87 -9.87
N ALA A 288 -5.43 4.26 -9.11
CA ALA A 288 -4.28 3.52 -9.64
C ALA A 288 -4.06 2.22 -8.88
N GLY A 289 -3.54 1.22 -9.59
CA GLY A 289 -2.87 0.08 -8.99
C GLY A 289 -1.45 0.46 -8.58
N TRP A 290 -1.00 -0.01 -7.41
CA TRP A 290 0.33 0.27 -6.90
C TRP A 290 0.84 -0.81 -5.95
N SER A 291 2.11 -0.71 -5.54
CA SER A 291 2.75 -1.67 -4.66
C SER A 291 3.80 -0.97 -3.78
N GLY A 292 4.09 -1.55 -2.64
CA GLY A 292 5.08 -1.09 -1.67
C GLY A 292 4.60 -1.22 -0.23
N THR A 293 5.52 -1.28 0.71
CA THR A 293 5.22 -1.24 2.15
C THR A 293 4.49 0.03 2.58
N SER A 294 4.56 1.08 1.75
CA SER A 294 3.75 2.28 1.91
C SER A 294 2.24 2.01 1.88
N GLY A 295 1.81 0.94 1.21
CA GLY A 295 0.42 0.49 1.21
C GLY A 295 0.10 -0.50 2.32
N ALA A 296 1.09 -1.26 2.78
CA ALA A 296 0.95 -2.18 3.91
C ALA A 296 0.78 -1.43 5.24
N ALA A 297 1.55 -0.35 5.46
CA ALA A 297 1.50 0.45 6.68
C ALA A 297 0.10 0.99 7.01
N PRO A 298 -0.66 1.62 6.07
CA PRO A 298 -2.00 2.12 6.37
C PRO A 298 -3.02 1.01 6.69
N LEU A 299 -2.82 -0.23 6.22
CA LEU A 299 -3.67 -1.37 6.61
C LEU A 299 -3.48 -1.70 8.09
N VAL A 300 -2.24 -1.67 8.57
CA VAL A 300 -1.90 -1.91 9.98
C VAL A 300 -2.30 -0.70 10.85
N ALA A 301 -2.06 0.53 10.38
CA ALA A 301 -2.49 1.74 11.09
C ALA A 301 -4.02 1.81 11.23
N GLY A 302 -4.75 1.40 10.19
CA GLY A 302 -6.20 1.26 10.24
C GLY A 302 -6.64 0.19 11.25
N THR A 303 -5.97 -0.97 11.29
CA THR A 303 -6.24 -2.00 12.32
C THR A 303 -6.02 -1.44 13.73
N ALA A 304 -4.95 -0.67 13.95
CA ALA A 304 -4.73 0.01 15.22
C ALA A 304 -5.86 1.01 15.55
N ALA A 305 -6.38 1.73 14.55
CA ALA A 305 -7.51 2.63 14.73
C ALA A 305 -8.81 1.87 15.05
N LEU A 306 -9.06 0.71 14.41
CA LEU A 306 -10.19 -0.14 14.76
C LEU A 306 -10.13 -0.61 16.22
N ILE A 307 -8.95 -1.06 16.68
CA ILE A 307 -8.72 -1.49 18.07
C ILE A 307 -8.94 -0.31 19.03
N ARG A 308 -8.37 0.86 18.76
CA ARG A 308 -8.54 2.07 19.59
C ARG A 308 -10.00 2.51 19.69
N SER A 309 -10.77 2.32 18.63
CA SER A 309 -12.21 2.64 18.64
C SER A 309 -13.02 1.61 19.44
N ALA A 310 -12.71 0.32 19.31
CA ALA A 310 -13.40 -0.77 20.00
C ALA A 310 -13.02 -0.83 21.50
N TYR A 311 -11.77 -0.51 21.82
CA TYR A 311 -11.17 -0.67 23.15
C TYR A 311 -10.38 0.60 23.52
N PRO A 312 -11.06 1.72 23.80
CA PRO A 312 -10.42 3.03 24.03
C PRO A 312 -9.54 3.08 25.28
N GLU A 313 -9.68 2.12 26.19
CA GLU A 313 -8.89 1.98 27.41
C GLU A 313 -7.51 1.33 27.19
N LEU A 314 -7.31 0.64 26.06
CA LEU A 314 -6.04 -0.01 25.79
C LEU A 314 -4.94 1.01 25.50
N SER A 315 -3.77 0.78 26.08
CA SER A 315 -2.56 1.56 25.79
C SER A 315 -2.00 1.26 24.39
N ALA A 316 -1.12 2.12 23.89
CA ALA A 316 -0.41 1.88 22.63
C ALA A 316 0.36 0.55 22.63
N ALA A 317 0.99 0.20 23.75
CA ALA A 317 1.67 -1.07 23.94
C ALA A 317 0.72 -2.27 23.80
N GLU A 318 -0.49 -2.18 24.36
CA GLU A 318 -1.50 -3.24 24.28
C GLU A 318 -2.10 -3.33 22.88
N VAL A 319 -2.32 -2.20 22.18
CA VAL A 319 -2.75 -2.19 20.77
C VAL A 319 -1.71 -2.90 19.88
N ILE A 320 -0.42 -2.56 20.03
CA ILE A 320 0.67 -3.21 19.31
C ILE A 320 0.72 -4.69 19.67
N ASN A 321 0.66 -5.03 20.96
CA ASN A 321 0.66 -6.41 21.42
C ASN A 321 -0.49 -7.22 20.79
N ARG A 322 -1.70 -6.66 20.71
CA ARG A 322 -2.82 -7.33 20.05
C ARG A 322 -2.52 -7.65 18.59
N ILE A 323 -2.02 -6.68 17.84
CA ILE A 323 -1.71 -6.85 16.41
C ILE A 323 -0.69 -7.96 16.21
N ILE A 324 0.43 -7.94 16.96
CA ILE A 324 1.50 -8.91 16.76
C ILE A 324 1.20 -10.30 17.35
N SER A 325 0.45 -10.37 18.46
CA SER A 325 0.12 -11.66 19.10
C SER A 325 -0.98 -12.43 18.39
N THR A 326 -1.79 -11.76 17.59
CA THR A 326 -2.86 -12.38 16.78
C THR A 326 -2.47 -12.55 15.32
N ALA A 327 -1.29 -12.08 14.93
CA ALA A 327 -0.74 -12.29 13.60
C ALA A 327 -0.58 -13.80 13.32
N ARG A 328 -0.84 -14.21 12.10
CA ARG A 328 -0.67 -15.61 11.67
C ARG A 328 0.81 -15.87 11.42
N ASP A 329 1.42 -16.75 12.20
CA ASP A 329 2.84 -17.10 12.07
C ASP A 329 3.19 -17.55 10.65
N ALA A 330 4.31 -17.04 10.12
CA ALA A 330 4.77 -17.33 8.76
C ALA A 330 6.30 -17.21 8.69
N GLY A 331 6.91 -17.92 7.77
CA GLY A 331 8.37 -17.98 7.64
C GLY A 331 9.00 -18.88 8.70
N ALA A 332 10.01 -18.38 9.40
CA ALA A 332 10.61 -19.10 10.53
C ALA A 332 9.69 -18.98 11.76
N PRO A 333 9.54 -20.04 12.57
CA PRO A 333 8.67 -19.99 13.74
C PRO A 333 8.98 -18.82 14.68
N GLY A 334 7.98 -18.04 15.07
CA GLY A 334 8.11 -16.85 15.90
C GLY A 334 8.58 -15.62 15.12
N GLN A 335 9.19 -14.65 15.79
CA GLN A 335 9.63 -13.43 15.12
C GLN A 335 10.80 -13.69 14.16
N ASP A 336 10.64 -13.24 12.90
CA ASP A 336 11.68 -13.31 11.88
C ASP A 336 11.90 -11.98 11.14
N THR A 337 12.89 -11.92 10.25
CA THR A 337 13.30 -10.70 9.56
C THR A 337 12.47 -10.34 8.33
N LEU A 338 11.51 -11.17 7.93
CA LEU A 338 10.66 -10.99 6.75
C LEU A 338 9.20 -10.73 7.11
N TYR A 339 8.68 -11.47 8.09
CA TYR A 339 7.27 -11.39 8.51
C TYR A 339 7.08 -10.73 9.88
N GLY A 340 8.17 -10.48 10.63
CA GLY A 340 8.07 -10.07 12.02
C GLY A 340 7.45 -11.18 12.87
N TYR A 341 6.36 -10.88 13.59
CA TYR A 341 5.59 -11.87 14.35
C TYR A 341 4.57 -12.63 13.49
N GLY A 342 4.46 -12.31 12.20
CA GLY A 342 3.58 -13.00 11.27
C GLY A 342 2.77 -12.06 10.38
N ILE A 343 1.79 -12.62 9.73
CA ILE A 343 0.88 -11.97 8.78
C ILE A 343 -0.29 -11.33 9.54
N LEU A 344 -0.61 -10.09 9.26
CA LEU A 344 -1.74 -9.35 9.83
C LEU A 344 -3.06 -10.16 9.71
N ASP A 345 -3.79 -10.23 10.81
CA ASP A 345 -5.16 -10.70 10.87
C ASP A 345 -6.00 -9.68 11.65
N ALA A 346 -6.68 -8.80 10.93
CA ALA A 346 -7.45 -7.73 11.53
C ALA A 346 -8.66 -8.25 12.32
N GLY A 347 -9.30 -9.31 11.84
CA GLY A 347 -10.43 -9.96 12.53
C GLY A 347 -10.00 -10.54 13.87
N ALA A 348 -8.90 -11.30 13.89
CA ALA A 348 -8.34 -11.86 15.11
C ALA A 348 -7.86 -10.75 16.08
N ALA A 349 -7.25 -9.68 15.56
CA ALA A 349 -6.82 -8.55 16.40
C ALA A 349 -7.99 -7.86 17.13
N LEU A 350 -9.19 -7.85 16.56
CA LEU A 350 -10.38 -7.26 17.18
C LEU A 350 -11.12 -8.25 18.10
N THR A 351 -11.10 -9.55 17.82
CA THR A 351 -11.99 -10.52 18.47
C THR A 351 -11.32 -11.45 19.47
N SER A 352 -9.99 -11.66 19.36
CA SER A 352 -9.28 -12.60 20.26
C SER A 352 -9.15 -12.08 21.67
N ASP A 353 -9.08 -12.98 22.63
CA ASP A 353 -8.65 -12.69 24.00
C ASP A 353 -7.11 -12.63 24.03
N VAL A 354 -6.56 -11.44 24.27
CA VAL A 354 -5.11 -11.20 24.28
C VAL A 354 -4.69 -10.72 25.65
N PRO A 355 -3.71 -11.36 26.30
CA PRO A 355 -3.20 -10.93 27.60
C PRO A 355 -2.67 -9.51 27.57
N SER A 356 -2.95 -8.71 28.61
CA SER A 356 -2.41 -7.38 28.78
C SER A 356 -0.89 -7.40 28.94
N VAL A 357 -0.24 -6.35 28.46
CA VAL A 357 1.19 -6.10 28.63
C VAL A 357 1.42 -4.76 29.33
N THR A 358 2.50 -4.67 30.07
CA THR A 358 2.88 -3.43 30.79
C THR A 358 3.91 -2.59 30.04
N ALA A 359 4.48 -3.15 28.96
CA ALA A 359 5.49 -2.52 28.12
C ALA A 359 5.27 -2.89 26.67
N ASN A 360 5.71 -2.02 25.77
CA ASN A 360 5.66 -2.27 24.33
C ASN A 360 6.59 -3.44 23.96
N PRO A 361 6.07 -4.54 23.37
CA PRO A 361 6.88 -5.69 22.99
C PRO A 361 7.97 -5.40 21.95
N LEU A 362 7.81 -4.30 21.18
CA LEU A 362 8.77 -3.89 20.16
C LEU A 362 9.86 -2.94 20.70
N GLY A 363 9.95 -2.81 22.02
CA GLY A 363 10.96 -1.99 22.68
C GLY A 363 10.42 -0.62 23.14
N ASN A 364 11.36 0.23 23.57
CA ASN A 364 11.06 1.51 24.20
C ASN A 364 12.15 2.52 23.82
N ILE A 365 11.76 3.66 23.27
CA ILE A 365 12.73 4.68 22.85
C ILE A 365 13.37 5.39 24.05
N ALA A 366 12.66 5.57 25.18
CA ALA A 366 13.23 6.19 26.36
C ALA A 366 14.41 5.38 26.89
N ASP A 367 14.30 4.06 26.96
CA ASP A 367 15.39 3.17 27.36
C ASP A 367 16.55 3.22 26.37
N TRP A 368 16.26 3.27 25.08
CA TRP A 368 17.29 3.36 24.04
C TRP A 368 18.08 4.67 24.15
N ILE A 369 17.40 5.82 24.31
CA ILE A 369 18.02 7.14 24.53
C ILE A 369 18.91 7.08 25.80
N ARG A 370 18.38 6.56 26.89
CA ARG A 370 19.11 6.44 28.15
C ARG A 370 20.40 5.62 28.01
N ILE A 371 20.42 4.62 27.14
CA ILE A 371 21.57 3.74 26.96
C ILE A 371 22.55 4.30 25.94
N HIS A 372 22.06 4.86 24.82
CA HIS A 372 22.87 5.16 23.64
C HIS A 372 23.17 6.64 23.42
N ARG A 373 22.38 7.56 24.05
CA ARG A 373 22.57 9.03 23.95
C ARG A 373 23.21 9.62 25.19
N ARG A 374 23.81 8.82 26.07
CA ARG A 374 24.50 9.33 27.25
C ARG A 374 25.70 10.14 26.81
N ASP A 375 25.76 11.41 27.25
CA ASP A 375 27.00 12.17 27.24
C ASP A 375 28.04 11.45 28.09
N ALA A 376 29.22 11.25 27.54
CA ALA A 376 30.35 10.65 28.25
C ALA A 376 30.71 11.41 29.54
N SER A 377 30.20 12.68 29.67
CA SER A 377 30.43 13.54 30.83
C SER A 377 29.54 13.25 32.04
N THR A 378 28.41 12.52 31.85
CA THR A 378 27.44 12.21 32.91
C THR A 378 27.56 10.78 33.46
N ALA A 379 28.49 9.97 32.95
CA ALA A 379 28.82 8.75 33.59
C ALA A 379 29.32 9.06 35.02
N PRO A 380 28.64 8.60 36.11
CA PRO A 380 29.22 8.73 37.43
C PRO A 380 30.63 8.14 37.35
N ALA A 381 31.64 8.91 37.81
CA ALA A 381 32.98 8.36 37.98
C ALA A 381 32.84 7.16 38.90
N VAL A 382 32.75 5.97 38.29
CA VAL A 382 32.94 4.72 39.01
C VAL A 382 34.42 4.83 39.38
N ASP A 383 34.68 5.04 40.69
CA ASP A 383 36.04 4.89 41.21
C ASP A 383 36.59 3.61 40.60
N ALA A 384 37.57 3.75 39.72
CA ALA A 384 38.14 2.62 39.03
C ALA A 384 38.56 1.64 40.13
N PRO A 385 38.06 0.39 40.14
CA PRO A 385 38.52 -0.58 41.09
C PRO A 385 40.03 -0.62 40.90
N VAL A 386 40.77 -0.45 42.04
CA VAL A 386 42.23 -0.61 42.09
C VAL A 386 42.54 -1.84 41.25
N ALA A 387 43.29 -1.65 40.18
CA ALA A 387 43.67 -2.73 39.28
C ALA A 387 44.44 -3.77 40.10
N VAL A 388 43.73 -4.81 40.53
CA VAL A 388 44.35 -6.06 40.91
C VAL A 388 44.80 -6.64 39.58
N GLU A 389 46.09 -6.61 39.30
CA GLU A 389 46.65 -7.29 38.14
C GLU A 389 46.09 -8.72 38.15
N PRO A 390 45.28 -9.12 37.20
CA PRO A 390 44.86 -10.50 37.13
C PRO A 390 46.10 -11.30 36.76
N THR A 391 46.54 -12.17 37.65
CA THR A 391 47.47 -13.24 37.31
C THR A 391 46.76 -14.06 36.25
N ALA A 392 47.11 -13.81 34.99
CA ALA A 392 46.50 -14.50 33.85
C ALA A 392 46.78 -16.02 34.06
N PRO A 393 45.76 -16.87 34.07
CA PRO A 393 45.98 -18.29 33.98
C PRO A 393 46.70 -18.55 32.65
N ASN A 394 47.76 -19.35 32.70
CA ASN A 394 48.52 -19.79 31.54
C ASN A 394 47.56 -20.62 30.66
N LEU A 395 46.78 -19.96 29.82
CA LEU A 395 45.98 -20.61 28.79
C LEU A 395 46.93 -21.01 27.67
N PRO A 396 46.86 -22.24 27.15
CA PRO A 396 47.63 -22.62 25.98
C PRO A 396 47.29 -21.67 24.84
N GLU A 397 48.30 -21.19 24.11
CA GLU A 397 48.09 -20.34 22.94
C GLU A 397 47.08 -21.03 22.02
N PRO A 398 46.02 -20.30 21.55
CA PRO A 398 45.12 -20.86 20.60
C PRO A 398 45.90 -21.21 19.33
N THR A 399 45.89 -22.46 18.94
CA THR A 399 46.44 -22.90 17.66
C THR A 399 45.57 -22.21 16.58
N VAL A 400 46.14 -21.18 15.95
CA VAL A 400 45.53 -20.55 14.79
C VAL A 400 45.43 -21.65 13.72
N PRO A 401 44.23 -21.98 13.19
CA PRO A 401 44.12 -22.89 12.07
C PRO A 401 44.95 -22.33 10.93
N GLU A 402 45.91 -23.11 10.45
CA GLU A 402 46.70 -22.75 9.26
C GLU A 402 45.73 -22.58 8.09
N ALA A 403 45.67 -21.37 7.53
CA ALA A 403 44.83 -21.10 6.39
C ALA A 403 45.31 -21.96 5.22
N LEU A 404 44.58 -23.02 4.92
CA LEU A 404 44.81 -23.82 3.72
C LEU A 404 44.64 -22.86 2.53
N ALA A 405 45.72 -22.70 1.74
CA ALA A 405 45.64 -22.01 0.48
C ALA A 405 44.50 -22.62 -0.36
N PRO A 406 43.65 -21.81 -1.05
CA PRO A 406 42.60 -22.32 -1.91
C PRO A 406 43.24 -23.35 -2.86
N GLY A 407 42.82 -24.60 -2.76
CA GLY A 407 43.31 -25.65 -3.66
C GLY A 407 43.04 -25.21 -5.09
N THR A 408 44.06 -25.12 -5.91
CA THR A 408 43.98 -24.91 -7.35
C THR A 408 43.35 -26.14 -8.01
N LYS A 409 42.06 -26.40 -7.68
CA LYS A 409 41.22 -27.20 -8.57
C LYS A 409 40.80 -26.25 -9.68
N THR A 410 41.42 -26.40 -10.82
CA THR A 410 40.94 -25.83 -12.05
C THR A 410 39.55 -26.42 -12.32
N ASP A 411 38.51 -25.80 -11.76
CA ASP A 411 37.14 -26.13 -12.11
C ASP A 411 36.93 -25.76 -13.57
N LEU A 412 36.86 -26.78 -14.43
CA LEU A 412 36.56 -26.66 -15.86
C LEU A 412 35.12 -26.13 -16.10
N LEU A 413 34.33 -25.98 -15.05
CA LEU A 413 32.95 -25.51 -15.12
C LEU A 413 32.76 -24.12 -15.78
N PRO A 414 33.56 -23.09 -15.55
CA PRO A 414 33.39 -21.82 -16.24
C PRO A 414 33.69 -21.92 -17.72
N GLY A 415 34.71 -22.70 -18.10
CA GLY A 415 35.09 -22.86 -19.51
C GLY A 415 34.07 -23.69 -20.33
N THR A 416 33.50 -24.72 -19.73
CA THR A 416 32.45 -25.52 -20.39
C THR A 416 31.13 -24.77 -20.53
N LEU A 417 30.76 -23.92 -19.58
CA LEU A 417 29.61 -23.05 -19.69
C LEU A 417 29.78 -22.01 -20.81
N VAL A 418 30.93 -21.35 -20.89
CA VAL A 418 31.22 -20.37 -21.97
C VAL A 418 31.21 -21.03 -23.36
N LEU A 419 31.80 -22.21 -23.51
CA LEU A 419 31.76 -22.95 -24.74
C LEU A 419 30.35 -23.45 -25.10
N GLY A 420 29.56 -23.85 -24.12
CA GLY A 420 28.17 -24.23 -24.28
C GLY A 420 27.30 -23.08 -24.79
N PHE A 421 27.42 -21.88 -24.19
CA PHE A 421 26.73 -20.68 -24.65
C PHE A 421 27.18 -20.23 -26.05
N ALA A 422 28.47 -20.26 -26.34
CA ALA A 422 28.99 -19.93 -27.67
C ALA A 422 28.48 -20.91 -28.74
N GLY A 423 28.38 -22.18 -28.42
CA GLY A 423 27.80 -23.22 -29.32
C GLY A 423 26.31 -22.99 -29.57
N LEU A 424 25.55 -22.63 -28.53
CA LEU A 424 24.11 -22.36 -28.64
C LEU A 424 23.82 -21.10 -29.46
N THR A 425 24.58 -20.03 -29.27
CA THR A 425 24.44 -18.79 -30.05
C THR A 425 24.77 -19.01 -31.53
N LEU A 426 25.80 -19.78 -31.85
CA LEU A 426 26.12 -20.15 -33.22
C LEU A 426 25.03 -21.02 -33.88
N ALA A 427 24.43 -21.95 -33.15
CA ALA A 427 23.35 -22.80 -33.65
C ALA A 427 22.07 -21.95 -33.92
N VAL A 428 21.71 -21.03 -33.06
CA VAL A 428 20.56 -20.12 -33.23
C VAL A 428 20.78 -19.18 -34.42
N ALA A 429 21.98 -18.60 -34.56
CA ALA A 429 22.32 -17.74 -35.68
C ALA A 429 22.30 -18.51 -37.05
N SER A 430 22.79 -19.73 -37.05
CA SER A 430 22.76 -20.59 -38.23
C SER A 430 21.34 -20.98 -38.64
N ALA A 431 20.49 -21.34 -37.66
CA ALA A 431 19.08 -21.67 -37.91
C ALA A 431 18.31 -20.45 -38.42
N GLY A 432 18.55 -19.26 -37.85
CA GLY A 432 17.97 -18.00 -38.31
C GLY A 432 18.36 -17.68 -39.76
N THR A 433 19.63 -17.83 -40.09
CA THR A 433 20.12 -17.59 -41.46
C THR A 433 19.46 -18.53 -42.48
N VAL A 434 19.36 -19.84 -42.16
CA VAL A 434 18.68 -20.84 -43.00
C VAL A 434 17.19 -20.49 -43.17
N ALA A 435 16.51 -20.05 -42.11
CA ALA A 435 15.11 -19.65 -42.17
C ALA A 435 14.90 -18.44 -43.09
N VAL A 436 15.74 -17.41 -43.00
CA VAL A 436 15.68 -16.21 -43.84
C VAL A 436 15.97 -16.56 -45.32
N VAL A 437 16.96 -17.40 -45.57
CA VAL A 437 17.28 -17.83 -46.95
C VAL A 437 16.12 -18.63 -47.56
N ARG A 438 15.47 -19.49 -46.76
CA ARG A 438 14.28 -20.25 -47.23
C ARG A 438 13.08 -19.36 -47.49
N ALA A 439 12.86 -18.35 -46.63
CA ALA A 439 11.78 -17.38 -46.81
C ALA A 439 11.98 -16.59 -48.11
N ARG A 440 13.18 -16.04 -48.35
CA ARG A 440 13.51 -15.31 -49.59
C ARG A 440 13.40 -16.16 -50.84
N ARG A 441 13.73 -17.47 -50.78
CA ARG A 441 13.53 -18.38 -51.93
C ARG A 441 12.06 -18.63 -52.24
N ARG A 442 11.21 -18.71 -51.22
CA ARG A 442 9.74 -18.86 -51.41
C ARG A 442 9.11 -17.62 -52.01
N GLU A 443 9.57 -16.42 -51.65
CA GLU A 443 9.14 -15.16 -52.26
C GLU A 443 9.56 -15.03 -53.73
N ALA A 444 10.69 -15.60 -54.11
CA ALA A 444 11.19 -15.61 -55.50
C ALA A 444 10.49 -16.65 -56.40
N GLU A 445 9.77 -17.62 -55.83
CA GLU A 445 9.06 -18.69 -56.56
C GLU A 445 7.55 -18.42 -56.74
N CYS A 446 7.01 -17.30 -56.24
CA CYS A 446 5.65 -16.88 -56.54
C CYS A 446 5.62 -16.05 -57.83
N PRO A 447 5.01 -16.52 -58.93
CA PRO A 447 4.84 -15.71 -60.14
C PRO A 447 3.81 -14.60 -59.85
N ALA A 448 4.16 -13.41 -60.31
CA ALA A 448 3.27 -12.26 -60.35
C ALA A 448 2.01 -12.60 -61.12
N SER A 449 0.83 -12.52 -60.49
CA SER A 449 -0.43 -12.60 -61.20
C SER A 449 -0.70 -11.28 -61.90
N GLU A 450 -1.06 -11.40 -63.17
CA GLU A 450 -1.32 -10.43 -64.18
C GLU A 450 -2.27 -9.29 -63.71
N ASP A 451 -1.96 -8.09 -64.24
CA ASP A 451 -2.77 -6.90 -64.31
C ASP A 451 -4.19 -7.18 -64.78
N VAL A 452 -5.18 -6.71 -64.03
CA VAL A 452 -6.50 -6.43 -64.54
C VAL A 452 -6.70 -4.91 -64.53
N ASP A 453 -6.58 -4.37 -65.73
CA ASP A 453 -6.98 -3.05 -66.16
C ASP A 453 -8.48 -2.80 -65.86
N THR A 454 -8.80 -1.77 -65.11
CA THR A 454 -10.13 -1.11 -65.23
C THR A 454 -9.98 0.40 -64.95
N GLY A 455 -9.96 1.11 -66.07
CA GLY A 455 -10.72 2.29 -66.47
C GLY A 455 -10.87 3.42 -65.46
N GLU A 456 -10.33 4.52 -65.91
CA GLU A 456 -10.69 5.91 -65.60
C GLU A 456 -12.13 6.15 -65.16
N LEU A 457 -12.32 7.00 -64.18
CA LEU A 457 -13.34 8.08 -64.26
C LEU A 457 -12.92 9.30 -63.40
N GLU A 458 -12.90 10.37 -64.12
CA GLU A 458 -12.56 11.75 -63.81
C GLU A 458 -13.23 12.38 -62.56
N SER A 459 -12.45 13.27 -61.99
CA SER A 459 -12.72 14.68 -61.67
C SER A 459 -14.05 15.08 -60.97
N SER A 460 -13.93 15.80 -59.85
CA SER A 460 -14.11 17.26 -59.72
C SER A 460 -14.10 17.67 -58.25
N LYS A 461 -13.21 18.51 -57.86
CA LYS A 461 -13.30 19.92 -57.46
C LYS A 461 -14.34 20.33 -56.42
N LEU A 462 -13.84 21.10 -55.44
CA LEU A 462 -14.44 22.20 -54.66
C LEU A 462 -15.16 21.77 -53.38
N SER A 463 -14.88 22.22 -52.23
CA SER A 463 -14.31 23.45 -51.65
C SER A 463 -13.95 23.19 -50.19
#